data_71da46fe3c4da633f133f5621be58ba6
#
_entry.id   71da46fe3c4da633f133f5621be58ba6
#
_cell.length_a   1.000
_cell.length_b   1.000
_cell.length_c   1.000
_cell.angle_alpha   90.00
_cell.angle_beta   90.00
_cell.angle_gamma   90.00
#
_symmetry.space_group_name_H-M   'P 1'
#
loop_
_entity.id
_entity.type
_entity.pdbx_description
1 polymer ?
#
loop_
_entity_poly.entity_id
_entity_poly.type
_entity_poly.pdbx_seq_one_letter_code
_entity_poly.pdbx_strand_id
1 'polypeptide(L)'
;MSTADILRTHPSRDTFDLDELAAAIDAALRCAQTCATCADACLHGDDPASMVTCIDLDTQCAAICRTTAEVLSRPGPNGDSWREIVKACIATCRECAAECGSHDHDHCRMCAEACTACAEACEALLVVAS
;
A
#
# COMPACT_ATOMS: atom_id res chain seq x y z
N MET A 1 -4.98 4.93 20.15
CA MET A 1 -5.10 3.52 19.72
C MET A 1 -4.30 3.30 18.43
N SER A 2 -3.47 2.29 18.40
CA SER A 2 -2.72 1.91 17.20
C SER A 2 -3.42 0.76 16.46
N THR A 3 -3.00 0.49 15.24
CA THR A 3 -3.45 -0.67 14.48
C THR A 3 -3.17 -1.97 15.27
N ALA A 4 -1.99 -2.10 15.85
CA ALA A 4 -1.65 -3.26 16.66
C ALA A 4 -2.58 -3.41 17.87
N ASP A 5 -2.98 -2.31 18.50
CA ASP A 5 -3.87 -2.35 19.67
C ASP A 5 -5.20 -3.03 19.35
N ILE A 6 -5.84 -2.64 18.25
CA ILE A 6 -7.13 -3.25 17.86
C ILE A 6 -6.95 -4.71 17.42
N LEU A 7 -5.85 -5.03 16.73
CA LEU A 7 -5.56 -6.41 16.32
C LEU A 7 -5.39 -7.34 17.52
N ARG A 8 -4.79 -6.86 18.61
CA ARG A 8 -4.59 -7.66 19.85
C ARG A 8 -5.90 -8.06 20.51
N THR A 9 -6.98 -7.37 20.23
CA THR A 9 -8.31 -7.71 20.78
C THR A 9 -9.02 -8.80 19.97
N HIS A 10 -8.49 -9.15 18.81
CA HIS A 10 -9.15 -10.09 17.90
C HIS A 10 -9.02 -11.54 18.37
N PRO A 11 -10.09 -12.35 18.28
CA PRO A 11 -10.02 -13.78 18.66
C PRO A 11 -8.97 -14.58 17.91
N SER A 12 -8.65 -14.20 16.67
CA SER A 12 -7.65 -14.88 15.83
C SER A 12 -6.27 -14.20 15.87
N ARG A 13 -5.98 -13.43 16.89
CA ARG A 13 -4.74 -12.64 17.01
C ARG A 13 -3.45 -13.45 16.94
N ASP A 14 -3.51 -14.74 17.22
CA ASP A 14 -2.33 -15.60 17.23
C ASP A 14 -2.03 -16.24 15.86
N THR A 15 -2.85 -15.95 14.84
CA THR A 15 -2.69 -16.50 13.49
C THR A 15 -1.52 -15.86 12.73
N PHE A 16 -1.26 -14.57 12.97
CA PHE A 16 -0.21 -13.81 12.31
C PHE A 16 0.76 -13.22 13.33
N ASP A 17 1.94 -12.84 12.84
CA ASP A 17 2.79 -11.90 13.56
C ASP A 17 2.09 -10.54 13.51
N LEU A 18 1.56 -10.09 14.66
CA LEU A 18 0.75 -8.87 14.71
C LEU A 18 1.53 -7.60 14.40
N ASP A 19 2.82 -7.56 14.75
CA ASP A 19 3.64 -6.37 14.46
C ASP A 19 3.86 -6.24 12.95
N GLU A 20 4.15 -7.34 12.26
CA GLU A 20 4.30 -7.34 10.80
C GLU A 20 2.98 -7.07 10.09
N LEU A 21 1.88 -7.62 10.62
CA LEU A 21 0.55 -7.38 10.08
C LEU A 21 0.15 -5.90 10.21
N ALA A 22 0.34 -5.33 11.40
CA ALA A 22 0.06 -3.92 11.65
C ALA A 22 0.91 -3.00 10.76
N ALA A 23 2.19 -3.32 10.59
CA ALA A 23 3.09 -2.56 9.73
C ALA A 23 2.61 -2.57 8.28
N ALA A 24 2.17 -3.71 7.77
CA ALA A 24 1.66 -3.83 6.41
C ALA A 24 0.35 -3.03 6.22
N ILE A 25 -0.57 -3.12 7.18
CA ILE A 25 -1.82 -2.35 7.15
C ILE A 25 -1.52 -0.85 7.13
N ASP A 26 -0.68 -0.38 8.05
CA ASP A 26 -0.35 1.05 8.16
C ASP A 26 0.34 1.57 6.90
N ALA A 27 1.28 0.79 6.35
CA ALA A 27 1.99 1.16 5.12
C ALA A 27 1.02 1.22 3.94
N ALA A 28 0.09 0.26 3.83
CA ALA A 28 -0.91 0.25 2.76
C ALA A 28 -1.86 1.45 2.86
N LEU A 29 -2.32 1.80 4.05
CA LEU A 29 -3.18 2.98 4.26
C LEU A 29 -2.43 4.26 3.93
N ARG A 30 -1.19 4.38 4.35
CA ARG A 30 -0.35 5.54 4.03
C ARG A 30 -0.11 5.65 2.52
N CYS A 31 0.17 4.53 1.88
CA CYS A 31 0.39 4.49 0.43
C CYS A 31 -0.87 4.91 -0.33
N ALA A 32 -2.04 4.40 0.07
CA ALA A 32 -3.31 4.74 -0.55
C ALA A 32 -3.58 6.25 -0.49
N GLN A 33 -3.40 6.86 0.68
CA GLN A 33 -3.61 8.29 0.86
C GLN A 33 -2.60 9.10 0.04
N THR A 34 -1.32 8.71 0.07
CA THR A 34 -0.26 9.44 -0.62
C THR A 34 -0.44 9.36 -2.14
N CYS A 35 -0.79 8.19 -2.68
CA CYS A 35 -1.10 8.02 -4.11
C CYS A 35 -2.29 8.87 -4.54
N ALA A 36 -3.35 8.93 -3.73
CA ALA A 36 -4.52 9.74 -4.04
C ALA A 36 -4.16 11.23 -4.10
N THR A 37 -3.38 11.72 -3.15
CA THR A 37 -2.93 13.11 -3.13
C THR A 37 -1.99 13.40 -4.30
N CYS A 38 -1.07 12.47 -4.60
CA CYS A 38 -0.15 12.63 -5.74
C CYS A 38 -0.91 12.72 -7.07
N ALA A 39 -1.90 11.86 -7.28
CA ALA A 39 -2.74 11.91 -8.50
C ALA A 39 -3.42 13.26 -8.64
N ASP A 40 -4.03 13.76 -7.58
CA ASP A 40 -4.69 15.07 -7.58
C ASP A 40 -3.70 16.21 -7.83
N ALA A 41 -2.54 16.16 -7.19
CA ALA A 41 -1.48 17.16 -7.41
C ALA A 41 -1.00 17.18 -8.87
N CYS A 42 -0.85 16.01 -9.49
CA CYS A 42 -0.47 15.90 -10.90
C CYS A 42 -1.52 16.54 -11.83
N LEU A 43 -2.80 16.41 -11.49
CA LEU A 43 -3.92 17.01 -12.26
C LEU A 43 -3.91 18.54 -12.19
N HIS A 44 -3.41 19.11 -11.11
CA HIS A 44 -3.40 20.55 -10.86
C HIS A 44 -2.05 21.22 -11.11
N GLY A 45 -1.08 20.48 -11.66
CA GLY A 45 0.22 21.03 -12.01
C GLY A 45 0.21 21.75 -13.36
N ASP A 46 1.38 22.19 -13.79
CA ASP A 46 1.52 23.01 -15.01
C ASP A 46 1.30 22.21 -16.30
N ASP A 47 1.54 20.90 -16.28
CA ASP A 47 1.43 20.04 -17.45
C ASP A 47 0.80 18.69 -17.09
N PRO A 48 -0.53 18.67 -16.85
CA PRO A 48 -1.21 17.42 -16.49
C PRO A 48 -1.11 16.34 -17.57
N ALA A 49 -1.02 16.72 -18.84
CA ALA A 49 -0.94 15.78 -19.95
C ALA A 49 0.32 14.91 -19.88
N SER A 50 1.43 15.43 -19.37
CA SER A 50 2.67 14.67 -19.21
C SER A 50 2.61 13.70 -18.02
N MET A 51 1.58 13.81 -17.17
CA MET A 51 1.46 13.05 -15.92
C MET A 51 0.41 11.94 -16.00
N VAL A 52 -0.13 11.66 -17.17
CA VAL A 52 -1.23 10.68 -17.35
C VAL A 52 -0.87 9.31 -16.79
N THR A 53 0.32 8.81 -17.09
CA THR A 53 0.76 7.50 -16.60
C THR A 53 0.90 7.50 -15.07
N CYS A 54 1.47 8.56 -14.50
CA CYS A 54 1.61 8.70 -13.05
C CYS A 54 0.23 8.73 -12.37
N ILE A 55 -0.70 9.51 -12.91
CA ILE A 55 -2.08 9.62 -12.39
C ILE A 55 -2.78 8.26 -12.43
N ASP A 56 -2.65 7.54 -13.54
CA ASP A 56 -3.28 6.23 -13.72
C ASP A 56 -2.73 5.21 -12.71
N LEU A 57 -1.41 5.13 -12.59
CA LEU A 57 -0.77 4.20 -11.65
C LEU A 57 -1.04 4.58 -10.19
N ASP A 58 -1.06 5.87 -9.84
CA ASP A 58 -1.43 6.35 -8.51
C ASP A 58 -2.86 5.92 -8.16
N THR A 59 -3.79 6.10 -9.07
CA THR A 59 -5.20 5.76 -8.87
C THR A 59 -5.37 4.26 -8.67
N GLN A 60 -4.71 3.47 -9.49
CA GLN A 60 -4.72 2.01 -9.37
C GLN A 60 -4.09 1.56 -8.05
N CYS A 61 -2.93 2.12 -7.71
CA CYS A 61 -2.21 1.77 -6.48
C CYS A 61 -3.04 2.11 -5.24
N ALA A 62 -3.68 3.28 -5.22
CA ALA A 62 -4.54 3.68 -4.10
C ALA A 62 -5.67 2.67 -3.88
N ALA A 63 -6.31 2.20 -4.96
CA ALA A 63 -7.41 1.23 -4.88
C ALA A 63 -6.93 -0.12 -4.32
N ILE A 64 -5.81 -0.62 -4.83
CA ILE A 64 -5.26 -1.91 -4.41
C ILE A 64 -4.76 -1.83 -2.96
N CYS A 65 -4.11 -0.74 -2.57
CA CYS A 65 -3.63 -0.56 -1.19
C CYS A 65 -4.79 -0.50 -0.19
N ARG A 66 -5.89 0.19 -0.51
CA ARG A 66 -7.08 0.22 0.36
C ARG A 66 -7.67 -1.18 0.53
N THR A 67 -7.80 -1.92 -0.56
CA THR A 67 -8.31 -3.30 -0.53
C THR A 67 -7.40 -4.19 0.33
N THR A 68 -6.09 -4.07 0.15
CA THR A 68 -5.12 -4.84 0.90
C THR A 68 -5.22 -4.54 2.40
N ALA A 69 -5.31 -3.27 2.78
CA ALA A 69 -5.48 -2.88 4.18
C ALA A 69 -6.75 -3.48 4.79
N GLU A 70 -7.86 -3.44 4.06
CA GLU A 70 -9.12 -4.04 4.52
C GLU A 70 -9.00 -5.55 4.72
N VAL A 71 -8.41 -6.25 3.76
CA VAL A 71 -8.23 -7.70 3.83
C VAL A 71 -7.34 -8.08 5.01
N LEU A 72 -6.22 -7.38 5.19
CA LEU A 72 -5.27 -7.64 6.27
C LEU A 72 -5.81 -7.25 7.65
N SER A 73 -6.84 -6.42 7.71
CA SER A 73 -7.48 -6.03 8.97
C SER A 73 -8.31 -7.16 9.59
N ARG A 74 -8.41 -8.29 8.89
CA ARG A 74 -9.10 -9.51 9.35
C ARG A 74 -8.07 -10.61 9.62
N PRO A 75 -7.40 -10.60 10.79
CA PRO A 75 -6.41 -11.64 11.11
C PRO A 75 -7.10 -13.00 11.15
N GLY A 76 -6.48 -14.02 10.54
CA GLY A 76 -7.06 -15.35 10.44
C GLY A 76 -8.11 -15.48 9.35
N PRO A 77 -7.86 -14.99 8.13
CA PRO A 77 -8.83 -15.11 7.05
C PRO A 77 -9.01 -16.57 6.63
N ASN A 78 -10.19 -16.87 6.08
CA ASN A 78 -10.45 -18.17 5.48
C ASN A 78 -9.81 -18.24 4.09
N GLY A 79 -9.11 -19.33 3.81
CA GLY A 79 -8.46 -19.56 2.52
C GLY A 79 -7.15 -18.79 2.37
N ASP A 80 -6.56 -18.89 1.19
CA ASP A 80 -5.24 -18.33 0.88
C ASP A 80 -5.26 -17.14 -0.10
N SER A 81 -6.43 -16.70 -0.56
CA SER A 81 -6.54 -15.61 -1.54
C SER A 81 -5.92 -14.30 -1.04
N TRP A 82 -5.86 -14.09 0.27
CA TRP A 82 -5.22 -12.90 0.85
C TRP A 82 -3.75 -12.78 0.41
N ARG A 83 -3.06 -13.91 0.20
CA ARG A 83 -1.66 -13.92 -0.27
C ARG A 83 -1.55 -13.35 -1.66
N GLU A 84 -2.48 -13.70 -2.55
CA GLU A 84 -2.51 -13.18 -3.92
C GLU A 84 -2.82 -11.69 -3.94
N ILE A 85 -3.68 -11.22 -3.04
CA ILE A 85 -3.99 -9.79 -2.90
C ILE A 85 -2.74 -9.02 -2.46
N VAL A 86 -2.01 -9.54 -1.47
CA VAL A 86 -0.77 -8.92 -1.01
C VAL A 86 0.29 -8.90 -2.12
N LYS A 87 0.43 -9.98 -2.88
CA LYS A 87 1.36 -10.04 -4.02
C LYS A 87 0.99 -9.00 -5.08
N ALA A 88 -0.28 -8.86 -5.39
CA ALA A 88 -0.76 -7.83 -6.32
C ALA A 88 -0.46 -6.42 -5.80
N CYS A 89 -0.60 -6.20 -4.50
CA CYS A 89 -0.25 -4.93 -3.86
C CYS A 89 1.24 -4.62 -4.02
N ILE A 90 2.09 -5.59 -3.77
CA ILE A 90 3.55 -5.44 -3.95
C ILE A 90 3.88 -5.04 -5.39
N ALA A 91 3.34 -5.78 -6.37
CA ALA A 91 3.59 -5.52 -7.79
C ALA A 91 3.13 -4.11 -8.19
N THR A 92 1.92 -3.73 -7.77
CA THR A 92 1.34 -2.42 -8.09
C THR A 92 2.14 -1.29 -7.45
N CYS A 93 2.55 -1.46 -6.19
CA CYS A 93 3.39 -0.49 -5.50
C CYS A 93 4.75 -0.33 -6.19
N ARG A 94 5.36 -1.40 -6.66
CA ARG A 94 6.64 -1.33 -7.39
C ARG A 94 6.51 -0.58 -8.70
N GLU A 95 5.44 -0.83 -9.45
CA GLU A 95 5.16 -0.10 -10.70
C GLU A 95 4.94 1.39 -10.44
N CYS A 96 4.13 1.72 -9.44
CA CYS A 96 3.84 3.10 -9.09
C CYS A 96 5.08 3.82 -8.60
N ALA A 97 5.90 3.17 -7.77
CA ALA A 97 7.16 3.74 -7.28
C ALA A 97 8.13 4.06 -8.42
N ALA A 98 8.23 3.16 -9.41
CA ALA A 98 9.10 3.38 -10.57
C ALA A 98 8.65 4.58 -11.41
N GLU A 99 7.35 4.71 -11.67
CA GLU A 99 6.81 5.85 -12.44
C GLU A 99 6.96 7.15 -11.66
N CYS A 100 6.50 7.20 -10.41
CA CYS A 100 6.58 8.41 -9.59
C CYS A 100 8.03 8.84 -9.35
N GLY A 101 8.94 7.88 -9.15
CA GLY A 101 10.36 8.15 -8.96
C GLY A 101 11.05 8.73 -10.19
N SER A 102 10.44 8.62 -11.37
CA SER A 102 10.97 9.18 -12.61
C SER A 102 10.62 10.66 -12.79
N HIS A 103 9.73 11.21 -11.98
CA HIS A 103 9.33 12.62 -12.03
C HIS A 103 10.00 13.43 -10.93
N ASP A 104 10.25 14.72 -11.20
CA ASP A 104 11.03 15.59 -10.35
C ASP A 104 10.16 16.50 -9.47
N HIS A 105 8.96 16.07 -9.12
CA HIS A 105 8.06 16.78 -8.21
C HIS A 105 8.14 16.21 -6.81
N ASP A 106 8.05 17.05 -5.78
CA ASP A 106 8.10 16.61 -4.38
C ASP A 106 7.02 15.59 -4.06
N HIS A 107 5.79 15.82 -4.52
CA HIS A 107 4.70 14.86 -4.27
C HIS A 107 4.94 13.51 -4.95
N CYS A 108 5.58 13.49 -6.11
CA CYS A 108 5.94 12.24 -6.79
C CYS A 108 7.04 11.49 -6.04
N ARG A 109 8.04 12.18 -5.52
CA ARG A 109 9.09 11.56 -4.71
C ARG A 109 8.51 10.95 -3.43
N MET A 110 7.63 11.68 -2.73
CA MET A 110 6.97 11.17 -1.53
C MET A 110 6.08 9.97 -1.83
N CYS A 111 5.39 10.00 -2.98
CA CYS A 111 4.58 8.87 -3.42
C CYS A 111 5.46 7.64 -3.69
N ALA A 112 6.59 7.80 -4.38
CA ALA A 112 7.52 6.71 -4.63
C ALA A 112 8.04 6.10 -3.32
N GLU A 113 8.34 6.92 -2.31
CA GLU A 113 8.77 6.46 -0.99
C GLU A 113 7.66 5.67 -0.29
N ALA A 114 6.43 6.17 -0.31
CA ALA A 114 5.28 5.49 0.32
C ALA A 114 5.00 4.14 -0.37
N CYS A 115 5.06 4.08 -1.69
CA CYS A 115 4.88 2.86 -2.46
C CYS A 115 5.98 1.83 -2.13
N THR A 116 7.22 2.26 -2.04
CA THR A 116 8.36 1.40 -1.70
C THR A 116 8.19 0.85 -0.27
N ALA A 117 7.83 1.69 0.68
CA ALA A 117 7.60 1.26 2.07
C ALA A 117 6.47 0.24 2.15
N CYS A 118 5.39 0.43 1.40
CA CYS A 118 4.27 -0.51 1.37
C CYS A 118 4.69 -1.86 0.79
N ALA A 119 5.42 -1.85 -0.34
CA ALA A 119 5.92 -3.08 -0.94
C ALA A 119 6.82 -3.86 0.04
N GLU A 120 7.73 -3.17 0.71
CA GLU A 120 8.64 -3.80 1.67
C GLU A 120 7.91 -4.39 2.88
N ALA A 121 6.94 -3.66 3.44
CA ALA A 121 6.15 -4.15 4.57
C ALA A 121 5.31 -5.37 4.19
N CYS A 122 4.74 -5.38 2.99
CA CYS A 122 3.97 -6.51 2.47
C CYS A 122 4.87 -7.73 2.20
N GLU A 123 6.06 -7.52 1.66
CA GLU A 123 7.04 -8.60 1.45
C GLU A 123 7.46 -9.22 2.79
N ALA A 124 7.73 -8.40 3.80
CA ALA A 124 8.08 -8.87 5.14
C ALA A 124 6.96 -9.73 5.74
N LEU A 125 5.70 -9.31 5.56
CA LEU A 125 4.55 -10.08 6.03
C LEU A 125 4.48 -11.45 5.36
N LEU A 126 4.67 -11.53 4.05
CA LEU A 126 4.64 -12.80 3.32
C LEU A 126 5.74 -13.75 3.78
N VAL A 127 6.91 -13.24 4.12
CA VAL A 127 8.03 -14.04 4.63
C VAL A 127 7.67 -14.69 5.96
N VAL A 128 7.14 -13.93 6.92
CA VAL A 128 6.82 -14.46 8.24
C VAL A 128 5.55 -15.34 8.24
N ALA A 129 4.70 -15.19 7.23
CA ALA A 129 3.48 -15.97 7.09
C ALA A 129 3.66 -17.26 6.27
N SER A 130 4.84 -17.48 5.68
CA SER A 130 5.10 -18.66 4.83
C SER A 130 5.54 -19.92 5.60
#